data_61b3757d91c59864baeca1ecdc358946
#
_entry.id   61b3757d91c59864baeca1ecdc358946
#
_cell.length_a   1.000
_cell.length_b   1.000
_cell.length_c   1.000
_cell.angle_alpha   90.00
_cell.angle_beta   90.00
_cell.angle_gamma   90.00
#
_symmetry.space_group_name_H-M   'P 1'
#
loop_
_entity.id
_entity.type
_entity.pdbx_description
1 polymer ?
#
loop_
_entity_poly.entity_id
_entity_poly.type
_entity_poly.pdbx_seq_one_letter_code
_entity_poly.pdbx_strand_id
1 'polypeptide(L)'
;MRLATRVWGDGPRTAVLVHGIMTDSRTWRRVAPVIAGHGYRVVAVDLRGHGASGPADTYAADTYTPDAMAADLLDTLPSAPDLAVAHSLGSAVLLPAVPGLRCARAVHVDPAWLRRPRDLDALRAVKHATRQELRAAHPRWHDDDITDEQALATWDPASVDALRHLPGLPDAPAVPSLVLLAGPSERIPPAEAATLRRRGWQVRTVDGTGHTVHRDDPAGFPDGLRGWL
;
A
#
# COMPACT_ATOMS: atom_id res chain seq x y z
N MET A 1 15.86 -8.12 3.42
CA MET A 1 15.97 -7.94 4.90
C MET A 1 14.68 -8.38 5.58
N ARG A 2 14.70 -8.73 6.89
CA ARG A 2 13.45 -8.95 7.62
C ARG A 2 12.82 -7.62 8.02
N LEU A 3 11.53 -7.47 7.72
CA LEU A 3 10.75 -6.27 7.99
C LEU A 3 10.09 -6.32 9.37
N ALA A 4 9.91 -5.18 10.01
CA ALA A 4 9.06 -5.06 11.18
C ALA A 4 7.60 -5.31 10.79
N THR A 5 6.83 -5.91 11.70
CA THR A 5 5.43 -6.26 11.46
C THR A 5 4.54 -5.83 12.62
N ARG A 6 3.30 -5.54 12.31
CA ARG A 6 2.21 -5.32 13.26
C ARG A 6 1.10 -6.33 12.99
N VAL A 7 0.52 -6.87 14.05
CA VAL A 7 -0.49 -7.95 13.95
C VAL A 7 -1.78 -7.54 14.63
N TRP A 8 -2.93 -7.90 14.02
CA TRP A 8 -4.27 -7.79 14.58
C TRP A 8 -5.02 -9.11 14.40
N GLY A 9 -5.78 -9.49 15.40
CA GLY A 9 -6.56 -10.73 15.38
C GLY A 9 -5.71 -12.00 15.40
N ASP A 10 -6.37 -13.12 15.54
CA ASP A 10 -5.81 -14.48 15.67
C ASP A 10 -6.62 -15.51 14.87
N GLY A 11 -7.43 -15.05 13.91
CA GLY A 11 -8.27 -15.89 13.05
C GLY A 11 -7.46 -16.94 12.28
N PRO A 12 -8.14 -18.01 11.78
CA PRO A 12 -7.49 -19.12 11.07
C PRO A 12 -7.02 -18.73 9.65
N ARG A 13 -7.57 -17.67 9.06
CA ARG A 13 -7.15 -17.13 7.76
C ARG A 13 -6.07 -16.08 7.96
N THR A 14 -5.19 -15.92 6.98
CA THR A 14 -4.13 -14.90 7.04
C THR A 14 -4.37 -13.82 6.00
N ALA A 15 -4.36 -12.55 6.44
CA ALA A 15 -4.29 -11.39 5.55
C ALA A 15 -2.97 -10.66 5.75
N VAL A 16 -2.32 -10.25 4.65
CA VAL A 16 -1.11 -9.44 4.70
C VAL A 16 -1.39 -8.05 4.13
N LEU A 17 -0.86 -6.99 4.79
CA LEU A 17 -1.09 -5.60 4.40
C LEU A 17 0.24 -4.91 4.13
N VAL A 18 0.33 -4.23 2.97
CA VAL A 18 1.53 -3.53 2.50
C VAL A 18 1.20 -2.06 2.26
N HIS A 19 1.82 -1.17 3.00
CA HIS A 19 1.57 0.28 2.93
C HIS A 19 2.18 0.97 1.70
N GLY A 20 1.83 2.24 1.48
CA GLY A 20 2.40 3.10 0.46
C GLY A 20 3.73 3.75 0.87
N ILE A 21 4.23 4.67 0.04
CA ILE A 21 5.41 5.46 0.37
C ILE A 21 5.10 6.47 1.47
N MET A 22 6.12 6.88 2.23
CA MET A 22 6.07 7.94 3.27
C MET A 22 5.14 7.65 4.45
N THR A 23 4.76 6.40 4.66
CA THR A 23 3.93 5.94 5.79
C THR A 23 4.45 4.61 6.31
N ASP A 24 3.74 3.95 7.25
CA ASP A 24 4.08 2.63 7.76
C ASP A 24 2.83 1.78 8.05
N SER A 25 3.00 0.64 8.73
CA SER A 25 1.91 -0.28 9.07
C SER A 25 0.77 0.36 9.89
N ARG A 26 1.01 1.49 10.56
CA ARG A 26 -0.02 2.21 11.32
C ARG A 26 -1.11 2.80 10.43
N THR A 27 -0.84 3.01 9.12
CA THR A 27 -1.85 3.43 8.16
C THR A 27 -3.10 2.51 8.16
N TRP A 28 -2.92 1.25 8.54
CA TRP A 28 -3.95 0.22 8.54
C TRP A 28 -4.75 0.10 9.85
N ARG A 29 -4.39 0.84 10.90
CA ARG A 29 -4.92 0.67 12.27
C ARG A 29 -6.45 0.71 12.37
N ARG A 30 -7.14 1.43 11.45
CA ARG A 30 -8.61 1.54 11.47
C ARG A 30 -9.27 0.41 10.71
N VAL A 31 -8.65 -0.09 9.65
CA VAL A 31 -9.24 -1.13 8.80
C VAL A 31 -8.73 -2.54 9.10
N ALA A 32 -7.52 -2.69 9.65
CA ALA A 32 -6.99 -4.00 10.03
C ALA A 32 -7.83 -4.71 11.09
N PRO A 33 -8.36 -4.05 12.16
CA PRO A 33 -9.29 -4.69 13.10
C PRO A 33 -10.59 -5.15 12.44
N VAL A 34 -11.10 -4.42 11.44
CA VAL A 34 -12.30 -4.82 10.69
C VAL A 34 -12.01 -6.08 9.88
N ILE A 35 -10.88 -6.13 9.15
CA ILE A 35 -10.45 -7.34 8.44
C ILE A 35 -10.29 -8.52 9.41
N ALA A 36 -9.67 -8.28 10.58
CA ALA A 36 -9.53 -9.30 11.61
C ALA A 36 -10.89 -9.83 12.10
N GLY A 37 -11.89 -8.95 12.26
CA GLY A 37 -13.25 -9.32 12.60
C GLY A 37 -13.94 -10.25 11.59
N HIS A 38 -13.43 -10.33 10.36
CA HIS A 38 -13.85 -11.32 9.36
C HIS A 38 -13.10 -12.65 9.48
N GLY A 39 -12.43 -12.94 10.60
CA GLY A 39 -11.77 -14.22 10.87
C GLY A 39 -10.35 -14.30 10.30
N TYR A 40 -9.67 -13.16 10.17
CA TYR A 40 -8.27 -13.13 9.76
C TYR A 40 -7.30 -12.87 10.93
N ARG A 41 -6.13 -13.46 10.84
CA ARG A 41 -4.92 -12.94 11.43
C ARG A 41 -4.29 -11.98 10.41
N VAL A 42 -4.28 -10.69 10.73
CA VAL A 42 -3.80 -9.63 9.84
C VAL A 42 -2.36 -9.29 10.19
N VAL A 43 -1.46 -9.34 9.21
CA VAL A 43 -0.05 -8.99 9.36
C VAL A 43 0.28 -7.83 8.43
N ALA A 44 0.55 -6.65 8.98
CA ALA A 44 1.03 -5.50 8.22
C ALA A 44 2.54 -5.34 8.40
N VAL A 45 3.25 -5.04 7.32
CA VAL A 45 4.69 -4.78 7.33
C VAL A 45 4.99 -3.30 7.35
N ASP A 46 6.14 -2.92 7.89
CA ASP A 46 6.82 -1.68 7.58
C ASP A 46 7.84 -1.98 6.46
N LEU A 47 7.69 -1.38 5.28
CA LEU A 47 8.62 -1.57 4.17
C LEU A 47 10.03 -1.07 4.55
N ARG A 48 11.08 -1.56 3.86
CA ARG A 48 12.43 -0.99 4.04
C ARG A 48 12.39 0.53 3.85
N GLY A 49 13.16 1.24 4.64
CA GLY A 49 13.16 2.70 4.68
C GLY A 49 11.96 3.32 5.38
N HIS A 50 11.11 2.52 6.06
CA HIS A 50 9.89 3.03 6.69
C HIS A 50 9.68 2.41 8.08
N GLY A 51 9.05 3.18 8.97
CA GLY A 51 8.63 2.73 10.29
C GLY A 51 9.75 2.08 11.09
N ALA A 52 9.44 0.97 11.74
CA ALA A 52 10.36 0.22 12.58
C ALA A 52 11.34 -0.69 11.80
N SER A 53 11.16 -0.85 10.49
CA SER A 53 12.13 -1.53 9.62
C SER A 53 13.39 -0.70 9.40
N GLY A 54 13.28 0.63 9.53
CA GLY A 54 14.41 1.54 9.34
C GLY A 54 14.94 1.62 7.91
N PRO A 55 15.99 2.39 7.69
CA PRO A 55 16.67 2.51 6.40
C PRO A 55 17.38 1.20 6.02
N ALA A 56 17.75 1.08 4.74
CA ALA A 56 18.59 -0.02 4.29
C ALA A 56 20.01 0.13 4.87
N ASP A 57 20.68 -1.01 5.17
CA ASP A 57 22.04 -1.02 5.71
C ASP A 57 23.08 -0.44 4.74
N THR A 58 22.80 -0.54 3.43
CA THR A 58 23.64 -0.03 2.34
C THR A 58 22.79 0.66 1.29
N TYR A 59 23.36 1.71 0.69
CA TYR A 59 22.74 2.45 -0.40
C TYR A 59 23.39 2.11 -1.74
N ALA A 60 22.65 1.44 -2.59
CA ALA A 60 22.96 1.20 -3.99
C ALA A 60 21.81 1.69 -4.87
N ALA A 61 22.00 1.79 -6.16
CA ALA A 61 20.97 2.29 -7.10
C ALA A 61 19.68 1.46 -7.09
N ASP A 62 19.75 0.20 -6.68
CA ASP A 62 18.65 -0.76 -6.61
C ASP A 62 18.08 -0.96 -5.20
N THR A 63 18.61 -0.26 -4.19
CA THR A 63 18.23 -0.41 -2.78
C THR A 63 16.72 -0.26 -2.56
N TYR A 64 16.10 0.72 -3.21
CA TYR A 64 14.67 1.02 -3.09
C TYR A 64 13.90 0.72 -4.37
N THR A 65 14.17 -0.41 -5.03
CA THR A 65 13.35 -0.86 -6.15
C THR A 65 12.16 -1.71 -5.65
N PRO A 66 11.02 -1.74 -6.38
CA PRO A 66 9.92 -2.65 -6.05
C PRO A 66 10.35 -4.12 -5.95
N ASP A 67 11.28 -4.57 -6.79
CA ASP A 67 11.77 -5.95 -6.77
C ASP A 67 12.60 -6.26 -5.51
N ALA A 68 13.48 -5.35 -5.08
CA ALA A 68 14.24 -5.50 -3.84
C ALA A 68 13.32 -5.49 -2.61
N MET A 69 12.30 -4.62 -2.60
CA MET A 69 11.29 -4.58 -1.55
C MET A 69 10.39 -5.83 -1.57
N ALA A 70 10.10 -6.39 -2.74
CA ALA A 70 9.34 -7.64 -2.87
C ALA A 70 10.09 -8.83 -2.27
N ALA A 71 11.42 -8.89 -2.45
CA ALA A 71 12.24 -9.91 -1.79
C ALA A 71 12.11 -9.84 -0.25
N ASP A 72 12.07 -8.63 0.32
CA ASP A 72 11.84 -8.47 1.76
C ASP A 72 10.47 -8.97 2.21
N LEU A 73 9.41 -8.77 1.39
CA LEU A 73 8.09 -9.33 1.67
C LEU A 73 8.15 -10.85 1.75
N LEU A 74 8.85 -11.50 0.81
CA LEU A 74 9.00 -12.96 0.78
C LEU A 74 9.80 -13.51 1.97
N ASP A 75 10.81 -12.77 2.43
CA ASP A 75 11.61 -13.12 3.61
C ASP A 75 10.84 -12.96 4.93
N THR A 76 9.80 -12.11 4.93
CA THR A 76 9.14 -11.66 6.16
C THR A 76 7.75 -12.24 6.37
N LEU A 77 6.92 -12.22 5.30
CA LEU A 77 5.50 -12.56 5.41
C LEU A 77 5.28 -14.08 5.42
N PRO A 78 4.21 -14.56 6.07
CA PRO A 78 3.81 -15.95 5.94
C PRO A 78 3.51 -16.30 4.48
N SER A 79 3.94 -17.47 4.04
CA SER A 79 3.63 -17.98 2.71
C SER A 79 2.15 -18.37 2.59
N ALA A 80 1.61 -18.24 1.37
CA ALA A 80 0.25 -18.61 1.02
C ALA A 80 -0.84 -17.91 1.88
N PRO A 81 -0.78 -16.57 2.09
CA PRO A 81 -1.86 -15.87 2.77
C PRO A 81 -3.15 -15.95 1.95
N ASP A 82 -4.30 -15.98 2.63
CA ASP A 82 -5.62 -15.99 1.98
C ASP A 82 -5.92 -14.68 1.26
N LEU A 83 -5.35 -13.58 1.76
CA LEU A 83 -5.54 -12.24 1.21
C LEU A 83 -4.26 -11.41 1.31
N ALA A 84 -3.89 -10.74 0.23
CA ALA A 84 -2.87 -9.69 0.25
C ALA A 84 -3.51 -8.35 -0.15
N VAL A 85 -3.34 -7.30 0.66
CA VAL A 85 -3.84 -5.94 0.38
C VAL A 85 -2.66 -5.00 0.35
N ALA A 86 -2.53 -4.23 -0.71
CA ALA A 86 -1.43 -3.28 -0.85
C ALA A 86 -1.92 -1.92 -1.35
N HIS A 87 -1.36 -0.84 -0.80
CA HIS A 87 -1.69 0.53 -1.17
C HIS A 87 -0.55 1.20 -1.94
N SER A 88 -0.89 1.97 -2.99
CA SER A 88 0.04 2.87 -3.67
C SER A 88 1.35 2.17 -4.09
N LEU A 89 2.52 2.62 -3.58
CA LEU A 89 3.82 1.97 -3.80
C LEU A 89 3.81 0.51 -3.34
N GLY A 90 3.15 0.19 -2.23
CA GLY A 90 3.00 -1.19 -1.77
C GLY A 90 2.39 -2.11 -2.83
N SER A 91 1.50 -1.59 -3.68
CA SER A 91 0.95 -2.35 -4.82
C SER A 91 2.00 -2.63 -5.90
N ALA A 92 2.94 -1.72 -6.13
CA ALA A 92 4.06 -1.97 -7.05
C ALA A 92 5.05 -3.00 -6.48
N VAL A 93 5.21 -3.01 -5.15
CA VAL A 93 6.04 -3.98 -4.42
C VAL A 93 5.36 -5.36 -4.36
N LEU A 94 4.04 -5.40 -4.10
CA LEU A 94 3.31 -6.66 -4.03
C LEU A 94 3.27 -7.38 -5.38
N LEU A 95 3.17 -6.65 -6.49
CA LEU A 95 2.99 -7.22 -7.83
C LEU A 95 4.05 -8.28 -8.18
N PRO A 96 5.37 -8.02 -8.10
CA PRO A 96 6.41 -9.03 -8.31
C PRO A 96 6.49 -10.07 -7.18
N ALA A 97 5.97 -9.79 -5.97
CA ALA A 97 5.97 -10.73 -4.85
C ALA A 97 4.87 -11.80 -4.95
N VAL A 98 3.75 -11.54 -5.65
CA VAL A 98 2.58 -12.42 -5.72
C VAL A 98 2.93 -13.87 -6.06
N PRO A 99 3.75 -14.18 -7.09
CA PRO A 99 4.08 -15.57 -7.41
C PRO A 99 4.81 -16.31 -6.29
N GLY A 100 5.78 -15.66 -5.64
CA GLY A 100 6.54 -16.24 -4.53
C GLY A 100 5.76 -16.33 -3.23
N LEU A 101 4.91 -15.33 -2.97
CA LEU A 101 4.04 -15.28 -1.78
C LEU A 101 2.91 -16.32 -1.87
N ARG A 102 2.47 -16.66 -3.09
CA ARG A 102 1.39 -17.63 -3.36
C ARG A 102 0.08 -17.27 -2.65
N CYS A 103 -0.24 -15.98 -2.55
CA CYS A 103 -1.50 -15.56 -1.94
C CYS A 103 -2.71 -16.06 -2.74
N ALA A 104 -3.82 -16.38 -2.05
CA ALA A 104 -5.02 -16.87 -2.72
C ALA A 104 -5.72 -15.77 -3.53
N ARG A 105 -5.63 -14.52 -3.09
CA ARG A 105 -6.19 -13.34 -3.77
C ARG A 105 -5.45 -12.08 -3.38
N ALA A 106 -5.49 -11.06 -4.26
CA ALA A 106 -4.82 -9.78 -4.03
C ALA A 106 -5.76 -8.59 -4.23
N VAL A 107 -5.57 -7.53 -3.43
CA VAL A 107 -6.25 -6.24 -3.55
C VAL A 107 -5.21 -5.14 -3.66
N HIS A 108 -5.32 -4.33 -4.70
CA HIS A 108 -4.46 -3.19 -4.96
C HIS A 108 -5.24 -1.90 -4.79
N VAL A 109 -4.97 -1.17 -3.71
CA VAL A 109 -5.67 0.06 -3.34
C VAL A 109 -4.96 1.26 -3.97
N ASP A 110 -5.63 1.91 -4.90
CA ASP A 110 -5.18 3.08 -5.67
C ASP A 110 -3.69 3.00 -6.06
N PRO A 111 -3.30 1.98 -6.86
CA PRO A 111 -1.92 1.54 -7.03
C PRO A 111 -1.05 2.56 -7.76
N ALA A 112 0.21 2.71 -7.32
CA ALA A 112 1.23 3.50 -8.00
C ALA A 112 1.99 2.64 -9.03
N TRP A 113 1.34 2.23 -10.12
CA TRP A 113 1.97 1.43 -11.17
C TRP A 113 2.54 2.27 -12.31
N LEU A 114 1.88 3.39 -12.65
CA LEU A 114 2.25 4.19 -13.81
C LEU A 114 3.41 5.12 -13.50
N ARG A 115 4.43 5.09 -14.35
CA ARG A 115 5.50 6.08 -14.35
C ARG A 115 4.95 7.41 -14.88
N ARG A 116 5.04 8.43 -14.05
CA ARG A 116 4.64 9.80 -14.40
C ARG A 116 5.72 10.77 -13.94
N PRO A 117 5.90 11.88 -14.65
CA PRO A 117 6.77 12.95 -14.15
C PRO A 117 6.32 13.34 -12.73
N ARG A 118 7.27 13.37 -11.80
CA ARG A 118 7.06 13.76 -10.39
C ARG A 118 8.27 14.56 -9.94
N ASP A 119 7.99 15.59 -9.17
CA ASP A 119 9.03 16.27 -8.41
C ASP A 119 9.35 15.41 -7.17
N LEU A 120 10.43 14.64 -7.26
CA LEU A 120 10.85 13.77 -6.16
C LEU A 120 11.43 14.56 -4.99
N ASP A 121 11.97 15.77 -5.22
CA ASP A 121 12.50 16.60 -4.15
C ASP A 121 11.34 17.23 -3.37
N ALA A 122 10.27 17.66 -4.03
CA ALA A 122 9.04 18.07 -3.37
C ALA A 122 8.44 16.92 -2.54
N LEU A 123 8.48 15.68 -3.04
CA LEU A 123 8.03 14.52 -2.28
C LEU A 123 8.92 14.25 -1.05
N ARG A 124 10.23 14.39 -1.17
CA ARG A 124 11.15 14.26 -0.02
C ARG A 124 10.92 15.34 1.02
N ALA A 125 10.56 16.54 0.59
CA ALA A 125 10.28 17.67 1.48
C ALA A 125 9.02 17.46 2.36
N VAL A 126 8.09 16.58 1.98
CA VAL A 126 6.90 16.22 2.78
C VAL A 126 7.29 15.68 4.17
N LYS A 127 8.49 15.11 4.31
CA LYS A 127 9.05 14.69 5.61
C LYS A 127 9.02 15.80 6.67
N HIS A 128 9.06 17.04 6.24
CA HIS A 128 9.08 18.23 7.11
C HIS A 128 7.74 18.95 7.17
N ALA A 129 6.67 18.34 6.63
CA ALA A 129 5.35 18.95 6.62
C ALA A 129 4.83 19.19 8.04
N THR A 130 4.30 20.37 8.26
CA THR A 130 3.66 20.74 9.52
C THR A 130 2.29 20.04 9.64
N ARG A 131 1.77 19.96 10.87
CA ARG A 131 0.41 19.45 11.13
C ARG A 131 -0.65 20.19 10.31
N GLN A 132 -0.50 21.52 10.15
CA GLN A 132 -1.43 22.33 9.38
C GLN A 132 -1.41 21.98 7.90
N GLU A 133 -0.23 21.80 7.31
CA GLU A 133 -0.05 21.39 5.91
C GLU A 133 -0.60 19.98 5.67
N LEU A 134 -0.33 19.04 6.57
CA LEU A 134 -0.88 17.68 6.50
C LEU A 134 -2.42 17.71 6.59
N ARG A 135 -2.99 18.51 7.49
CA ARG A 135 -4.45 18.66 7.62
C ARG A 135 -5.07 19.29 6.37
N ALA A 136 -4.41 20.28 5.77
CA ALA A 136 -4.87 20.91 4.54
C ALA A 136 -4.82 19.93 3.35
N ALA A 137 -3.76 19.12 3.25
CA ALA A 137 -3.62 18.10 2.22
C ALA A 137 -4.57 16.90 2.39
N HIS A 138 -4.92 16.57 3.65
CA HIS A 138 -5.72 15.41 4.01
C HIS A 138 -6.90 15.77 4.93
N PRO A 139 -7.89 16.52 4.45
CA PRO A 139 -8.97 17.05 5.29
C PRO A 139 -9.88 15.96 5.89
N ARG A 140 -9.88 14.74 5.33
CA ARG A 140 -10.70 13.61 5.77
C ARG A 140 -10.01 12.71 6.78
N TRP A 141 -8.70 12.82 6.94
CA TRP A 141 -7.99 11.97 7.90
C TRP A 141 -8.37 12.32 9.33
N HIS A 142 -8.42 11.31 10.18
CA HIS A 142 -8.56 11.53 11.61
C HIS A 142 -7.34 12.27 12.19
N ASP A 143 -7.53 12.94 13.32
CA ASP A 143 -6.44 13.66 14.00
C ASP A 143 -5.26 12.76 14.38
N ASP A 144 -5.56 11.51 14.77
CA ASP A 144 -4.52 10.53 15.07
C ASP A 144 -3.70 10.16 13.80
N ASP A 145 -4.32 10.10 12.61
CA ASP A 145 -3.61 9.82 11.37
C ASP A 145 -2.66 10.96 11.01
N ILE A 146 -3.09 12.21 11.24
CA ILE A 146 -2.24 13.41 11.09
C ILE A 146 -1.08 13.39 12.12
N THR A 147 -1.38 13.02 13.37
CA THR A 147 -0.38 12.93 14.44
C THR A 147 0.66 11.85 14.11
N ASP A 148 0.23 10.68 13.64
CA ASP A 148 1.12 9.61 13.25
C ASP A 148 1.99 10.00 12.06
N GLU A 149 1.42 10.64 11.04
CA GLU A 149 2.16 11.06 9.86
C GLU A 149 3.25 12.07 10.21
N GLN A 150 2.93 13.02 11.10
CA GLN A 150 3.91 13.98 11.62
C GLN A 150 5.00 13.30 12.47
N ALA A 151 4.62 12.37 13.34
CA ALA A 151 5.55 11.58 14.16
C ALA A 151 6.36 10.57 13.33
N LEU A 152 5.86 10.22 12.14
CA LEU A 152 6.45 9.29 11.18
C LEU A 152 7.57 9.88 10.34
N ALA A 153 8.13 11.03 10.69
CA ALA A 153 9.36 11.54 10.09
C ALA A 153 10.55 10.50 10.14
N THR A 154 10.21 9.22 10.39
CA THR A 154 11.14 8.09 10.46
C THR A 154 11.34 7.38 9.12
N TRP A 155 10.62 7.75 8.04
CA TRP A 155 10.90 7.16 6.74
C TRP A 155 12.16 7.78 6.11
N ASP A 156 12.88 6.96 5.37
CA ASP A 156 14.10 7.37 4.64
C ASP A 156 13.71 8.12 3.36
N PRO A 157 14.11 9.40 3.18
CA PRO A 157 13.81 10.16 1.97
C PRO A 157 14.34 9.50 0.68
N ALA A 158 15.40 8.68 0.76
CA ALA A 158 15.88 7.93 -0.38
C ALA A 158 14.87 6.88 -0.90
N SER A 159 13.93 6.42 -0.05
CA SER A 159 12.88 5.48 -0.46
C SER A 159 11.98 6.03 -1.58
N VAL A 160 11.92 7.36 -1.75
CA VAL A 160 11.21 8.02 -2.85
C VAL A 160 11.74 7.60 -4.22
N ASP A 161 13.00 7.17 -4.32
CA ASP A 161 13.59 6.67 -5.57
C ASP A 161 12.89 5.42 -6.11
N ALA A 162 12.19 4.64 -5.27
CA ALA A 162 11.34 3.55 -5.71
C ALA A 162 10.34 3.95 -6.80
N LEU A 163 9.90 5.21 -6.79
CA LEU A 163 8.96 5.75 -7.79
C LEU A 163 9.56 5.89 -9.19
N ARG A 164 10.89 5.82 -9.34
CA ARG A 164 11.58 5.78 -10.64
C ARG A 164 11.45 4.41 -11.32
N HIS A 165 11.18 3.37 -10.53
CA HIS A 165 11.22 1.96 -10.93
C HIS A 165 9.81 1.31 -10.96
N LEU A 166 8.75 2.12 -11.07
CA LEU A 166 7.38 1.59 -11.12
C LEU A 166 7.20 0.66 -12.34
N PRO A 167 6.45 -0.45 -12.18
CA PRO A 167 6.41 -1.53 -13.18
C PRO A 167 5.69 -1.17 -14.48
N GLY A 168 4.85 -0.13 -14.48
CA GLY A 168 3.89 0.14 -15.53
C GLY A 168 2.55 -0.56 -15.26
N LEU A 169 1.61 -0.41 -16.19
CA LEU A 169 0.32 -1.06 -16.09
C LEU A 169 0.47 -2.57 -16.29
N PRO A 170 0.11 -3.41 -15.31
CA PRO A 170 0.32 -4.86 -15.40
C PRO A 170 -0.55 -5.50 -16.48
N ASP A 171 -0.12 -6.66 -16.97
CA ASP A 171 -0.90 -7.53 -17.82
C ASP A 171 -2.01 -8.28 -17.02
N ALA A 172 -2.33 -9.51 -17.35
CA ALA A 172 -3.31 -10.29 -16.60
C ALA A 172 -2.85 -10.54 -15.15
N PRO A 173 -3.78 -10.57 -14.17
CA PRO A 173 -3.43 -10.85 -12.79
C PRO A 173 -2.99 -12.32 -12.62
N ALA A 174 -1.93 -12.55 -11.82
CA ALA A 174 -1.43 -13.89 -11.51
C ALA A 174 -2.35 -14.68 -10.57
N VAL A 175 -3.17 -14.01 -9.81
CA VAL A 175 -4.21 -14.57 -8.91
C VAL A 175 -5.47 -13.71 -9.03
N PRO A 176 -6.65 -14.18 -8.57
CA PRO A 176 -7.83 -13.31 -8.49
C PRO A 176 -7.47 -11.99 -7.83
N SER A 177 -7.66 -10.87 -8.55
CA SER A 177 -7.16 -9.56 -8.12
C SER A 177 -8.20 -8.45 -8.29
N LEU A 178 -8.32 -7.61 -7.27
CA LEU A 178 -9.13 -6.40 -7.24
C LEU A 178 -8.22 -5.16 -7.27
N VAL A 179 -8.55 -4.23 -8.14
CA VAL A 179 -8.05 -2.84 -8.08
C VAL A 179 -9.14 -1.97 -7.48
N LEU A 180 -8.91 -1.45 -6.28
CA LEU A 180 -9.84 -0.57 -5.57
C LEU A 180 -9.33 0.87 -5.70
N LEU A 181 -9.99 1.66 -6.53
CA LEU A 181 -9.56 3.02 -6.87
C LEU A 181 -10.19 4.06 -5.95
N ALA A 182 -9.49 5.16 -5.74
CA ALA A 182 -10.08 6.41 -5.30
C ALA A 182 -11.10 6.92 -6.33
N GLY A 183 -12.02 7.77 -5.92
CA GLY A 183 -13.00 8.35 -6.81
C GLY A 183 -13.01 9.88 -6.76
N PRO A 184 -12.31 10.57 -7.70
CA PRO A 184 -11.52 10.09 -8.85
C PRO A 184 -10.10 9.65 -8.49
N SER A 185 -9.57 8.66 -9.21
CA SER A 185 -8.17 8.25 -9.07
C SER A 185 -7.26 9.07 -10.00
N GLU A 186 -6.27 9.72 -9.41
CA GLU A 186 -5.18 10.34 -10.16
C GLU A 186 -4.09 9.33 -10.56
N ARG A 187 -4.06 8.15 -9.93
CA ARG A 187 -3.05 7.11 -10.16
C ARG A 187 -3.38 6.25 -11.35
N ILE A 188 -4.63 5.83 -11.47
CA ILE A 188 -5.16 4.99 -12.55
C ILE A 188 -6.34 5.72 -13.21
N PRO A 189 -6.09 6.48 -14.28
CA PRO A 189 -7.15 7.16 -15.03
C PRO A 189 -8.17 6.19 -15.65
N PRO A 190 -9.34 6.69 -16.09
CA PRO A 190 -10.41 5.84 -16.61
C PRO A 190 -10.01 4.93 -17.79
N ALA A 191 -9.13 5.39 -18.68
CA ALA A 191 -8.65 4.60 -19.82
C ALA A 191 -7.81 3.40 -19.39
N GLU A 192 -6.94 3.59 -18.39
CA GLU A 192 -6.11 2.55 -17.80
C GLU A 192 -6.97 1.59 -16.95
N ALA A 193 -7.95 2.09 -16.22
CA ALA A 193 -8.92 1.26 -15.51
C ALA A 193 -9.72 0.37 -16.47
N ALA A 194 -10.13 0.89 -17.63
CA ALA A 194 -10.78 0.10 -18.69
C ALA A 194 -9.82 -0.95 -19.27
N THR A 195 -8.54 -0.63 -19.42
CA THR A 195 -7.52 -1.59 -19.88
C THR A 195 -7.32 -2.72 -18.88
N LEU A 196 -7.25 -2.42 -17.57
CA LEU A 196 -7.17 -3.44 -16.52
C LEU A 196 -8.37 -4.39 -16.55
N ARG A 197 -9.60 -3.87 -16.72
CA ARG A 197 -10.80 -4.72 -16.85
C ARG A 197 -10.69 -5.68 -18.05
N ARG A 198 -10.23 -5.19 -19.21
CA ARG A 198 -10.00 -6.04 -20.40
C ARG A 198 -8.94 -7.11 -20.17
N ARG A 199 -7.97 -6.86 -19.28
CA ARG A 199 -6.91 -7.79 -18.88
C ARG A 199 -7.33 -8.76 -17.76
N GLY A 200 -8.61 -8.76 -17.34
CA GLY A 200 -9.14 -9.69 -16.34
C GLY A 200 -9.06 -9.21 -14.89
N TRP A 201 -8.66 -7.97 -14.64
CA TRP A 201 -8.70 -7.38 -13.29
C TRP A 201 -10.12 -6.98 -12.93
N GLN A 202 -10.55 -7.27 -11.70
CA GLN A 202 -11.71 -6.59 -11.15
C GLN A 202 -11.30 -5.16 -10.78
N VAL A 203 -12.14 -4.17 -11.12
CA VAL A 203 -11.88 -2.76 -10.81
C VAL A 203 -13.13 -2.14 -10.22
N ARG A 204 -13.02 -1.64 -8.99
CA ARG A 204 -14.05 -0.90 -8.26
C ARG A 204 -13.54 0.49 -7.91
N THR A 205 -14.45 1.41 -7.62
CA THR A 205 -14.15 2.78 -7.18
C THR A 205 -14.85 3.04 -5.85
N VAL A 206 -14.17 3.73 -4.94
CA VAL A 206 -14.77 4.26 -3.72
C VAL A 206 -14.93 5.76 -3.92
N ASP A 207 -16.14 6.16 -4.27
CA ASP A 207 -16.43 7.56 -4.61
C ASP A 207 -16.21 8.48 -3.42
N GLY A 208 -15.76 9.68 -3.74
CA GLY A 208 -15.55 10.73 -2.77
C GLY A 208 -14.29 10.55 -1.91
N THR A 209 -13.45 9.55 -2.14
CA THR A 209 -12.15 9.38 -1.45
C THR A 209 -11.00 9.93 -2.29
N GLY A 210 -9.92 10.32 -1.64
CA GLY A 210 -8.63 10.59 -2.26
C GLY A 210 -7.73 9.35 -2.30
N HIS A 211 -6.45 9.58 -2.58
CA HIS A 211 -5.45 8.52 -2.77
C HIS A 211 -5.36 7.50 -1.63
N THR A 212 -5.58 7.93 -0.39
CA THR A 212 -5.50 7.06 0.80
C THR A 212 -6.88 6.56 1.21
N VAL A 213 -7.55 5.83 0.33
CA VAL A 213 -8.94 5.35 0.49
C VAL A 213 -9.26 4.82 1.89
N HIS A 214 -8.36 4.01 2.46
CA HIS A 214 -8.50 3.39 3.78
C HIS A 214 -8.36 4.35 4.97
N ARG A 215 -7.84 5.58 4.76
CA ARG A 215 -7.80 6.67 5.74
C ARG A 215 -8.90 7.69 5.49
N ASP A 216 -9.22 7.96 4.22
CA ASP A 216 -10.23 8.94 3.83
C ASP A 216 -11.65 8.47 4.18
N ASP A 217 -11.90 7.17 4.05
CA ASP A 217 -13.16 6.52 4.42
C ASP A 217 -12.92 5.12 5.02
N PRO A 218 -12.43 5.04 6.27
CA PRO A 218 -12.19 3.75 6.91
C PRO A 218 -13.47 2.94 7.18
N ALA A 219 -14.62 3.58 7.23
CA ALA A 219 -15.91 2.92 7.42
C ALA A 219 -16.43 2.29 6.12
N GLY A 220 -16.28 2.98 4.98
CA GLY A 220 -16.69 2.50 3.66
C GLY A 220 -15.65 1.60 2.98
N PHE A 221 -14.40 1.62 3.42
CA PHE A 221 -13.33 0.79 2.83
C PHE A 221 -13.68 -0.71 2.80
N PRO A 222 -14.22 -1.34 3.88
CA PRO A 222 -14.65 -2.73 3.86
C PRO A 222 -15.75 -3.04 2.85
N ASP A 223 -16.65 -2.09 2.56
CA ASP A 223 -17.67 -2.24 1.52
C ASP A 223 -17.04 -2.36 0.13
N GLY A 224 -15.98 -1.62 -0.14
CA GLY A 224 -15.16 -1.77 -1.35
C GLY A 224 -14.57 -3.18 -1.51
N LEU A 225 -14.32 -3.86 -0.38
CA LEU A 225 -13.78 -5.23 -0.30
C LEU A 225 -14.87 -6.31 -0.24
N ARG A 226 -16.15 -5.98 -0.41
CA ARG A 226 -17.26 -6.97 -0.32
C ARG A 226 -17.04 -8.14 -1.28
N GLY A 227 -17.06 -9.37 -0.73
CA GLY A 227 -16.76 -10.62 -1.44
C GLY A 227 -15.25 -10.93 -1.56
N TRP A 228 -14.41 -10.13 -0.91
CA TRP A 228 -12.95 -10.33 -0.83
C TRP A 228 -12.48 -10.67 0.59
N LEU A 229 -13.24 -10.28 1.58
CA LEU A 229 -13.06 -10.64 3.00
C LEU A 229 -13.71 -11.97 3.36
#